data_5a8992fa4b26342d2f92b60b2f77f0d2
#
_entry.id   5a8992fa4b26342d2f92b60b2f77f0d2
#
_cell.length_a   1.000
_cell.length_b   1.000
_cell.length_c   1.000
_cell.angle_alpha   90.00
_cell.angle_beta   90.00
_cell.angle_gamma   90.00
#
_symmetry.space_group_name_H-M   'P 1'
#
loop_
_entity.id
_entity.type
_entity.pdbx_description
1 polymer ?
#
loop_
_entity_poly.entity_id
_entity_poly.type
_entity_poly.pdbx_seq_one_letter_code
_entity_poly.pdbx_strand_id
1 'polypeptide(L)'
;CALPICVRGDVVEVYPAQGGDYLIRIEFFGDEIDRITEIDVLTGEVKCSLEHFAVFPASHYVVPMEKIQKACVNIEAEMEERVKYFKGEDKLLEAQRIAERTNFDIEMLKETGFCSGIENYSRHLAGLPAGATPHTLMDYFKDDFLIIVDESHITIPQIGGMYAGDQSRKSTLVDYGFRLPSAKDNRPLNFEEFESKIDQMLFVSATPNTYEDEHELLRAEQIIRPTGLLD
;
A
#
# COMPACT_ATOMS: atom_id res chain seq x y z
N CYS A 1 -18.76 17.75 -13.71
CA CYS A 1 -17.32 17.98 -13.78
C CYS A 1 -16.62 16.67 -13.41
N ALA A 2 -15.79 16.13 -14.28
CA ALA A 2 -15.15 14.84 -14.07
C ALA A 2 -13.77 14.96 -13.37
N LEU A 3 -13.45 16.10 -12.80
CA LEU A 3 -12.17 16.34 -12.12
C LEU A 3 -12.35 16.18 -10.60
N PRO A 4 -11.41 15.52 -9.92
CA PRO A 4 -11.46 15.35 -8.47
C PRO A 4 -11.31 16.67 -7.70
N ILE A 5 -10.80 17.71 -8.35
CA ILE A 5 -10.65 19.07 -7.80
C ILE A 5 -11.11 20.05 -8.88
N CYS A 6 -11.96 21.01 -8.50
CA CYS A 6 -12.42 22.08 -9.34
C CYS A 6 -12.12 23.42 -8.65
N VAL A 7 -11.52 24.37 -9.39
CA VAL A 7 -11.22 25.72 -8.86
C VAL A 7 -11.98 26.75 -9.68
N ARG A 8 -12.71 27.65 -9.00
CA ARG A 8 -13.46 28.74 -9.60
C ARG A 8 -13.32 30.01 -8.75
N GLY A 9 -12.43 30.91 -9.18
CA GLY A 9 -12.11 32.10 -8.39
C GLY A 9 -11.55 31.70 -7.02
N ASP A 10 -12.14 32.22 -5.98
CA ASP A 10 -11.73 31.97 -4.58
C ASP A 10 -12.38 30.72 -3.97
N VAL A 11 -12.93 29.82 -4.80
CA VAL A 11 -13.60 28.60 -4.37
C VAL A 11 -12.90 27.38 -4.93
N VAL A 12 -12.55 26.45 -4.06
CA VAL A 12 -12.00 25.11 -4.40
C VAL A 12 -13.01 24.05 -3.99
N GLU A 13 -13.42 23.23 -4.92
CA GLU A 13 -14.28 22.06 -4.68
C GLU A 13 -13.46 20.77 -4.82
N VAL A 14 -13.51 19.94 -3.78
CA VAL A 14 -12.79 18.67 -3.73
C VAL A 14 -13.79 17.53 -3.64
N TYR A 15 -13.67 16.56 -4.55
CA TYR A 15 -14.38 15.28 -4.48
C TYR A 15 -13.48 14.28 -3.73
N PRO A 16 -13.82 13.88 -2.48
CA PRO A 16 -12.96 13.00 -1.71
C PRO A 16 -12.75 11.65 -2.37
N ALA A 17 -11.53 11.10 -2.26
CA ALA A 17 -11.19 9.79 -2.82
C ALA A 17 -11.95 8.63 -2.18
N GLN A 18 -12.44 8.81 -0.95
CA GLN A 18 -13.25 7.81 -0.25
C GLN A 18 -14.61 7.55 -0.91
N GLY A 19 -15.00 8.41 -1.86
CA GLY A 19 -16.30 8.34 -2.50
C GLY A 19 -17.42 8.92 -1.63
N GLY A 20 -18.63 8.99 -2.20
CA GLY A 20 -19.82 9.51 -1.55
C GLY A 20 -20.55 10.51 -2.45
N ASP A 21 -21.81 10.82 -2.10
CA ASP A 21 -22.66 11.78 -2.81
C ASP A 21 -22.43 13.20 -2.29
N TYR A 22 -21.19 13.52 -1.90
CA TYR A 22 -20.83 14.83 -1.39
C TYR A 22 -19.49 15.34 -1.97
N LEU A 23 -19.35 16.65 -1.96
CA LEU A 23 -18.10 17.35 -2.21
C LEU A 23 -17.78 18.30 -1.05
N ILE A 24 -16.52 18.62 -0.91
CA ILE A 24 -16.06 19.62 0.05
C ILE A 24 -15.77 20.91 -0.72
N ARG A 25 -16.47 21.97 -0.32
CA ARG A 25 -16.23 23.31 -0.85
C ARG A 25 -15.43 24.11 0.18
N ILE A 26 -14.32 24.67 -0.30
CA ILE A 26 -13.40 25.51 0.48
C ILE A 26 -13.48 26.90 -0.14
N GLU A 27 -13.92 27.87 0.62
CA GLU A 27 -14.04 29.27 0.23
C GLU A 27 -12.86 30.04 0.83
N PHE A 28 -12.17 30.82 0.01
CA PHE A 28 -11.03 31.63 0.42
C PHE A 28 -11.39 33.11 0.46
N PHE A 29 -10.77 33.84 1.38
CA PHE A 29 -10.72 35.29 1.38
C PHE A 29 -9.26 35.73 1.35
N GLY A 30 -8.76 36.06 0.17
CA GLY A 30 -7.33 36.24 -0.05
C GLY A 30 -6.58 34.91 0.14
N ASP A 31 -5.62 34.89 1.06
CA ASP A 31 -4.80 33.69 1.35
C ASP A 31 -5.33 32.88 2.55
N GLU A 32 -6.46 33.28 3.14
CA GLU A 32 -7.06 32.61 4.30
C GLU A 32 -8.29 31.80 3.90
N ILE A 33 -8.52 30.68 4.58
CA ILE A 33 -9.75 29.89 4.44
C ILE A 33 -10.84 30.58 5.23
N ASP A 34 -11.88 31.05 4.55
CA ASP A 34 -13.07 31.66 5.19
C ASP A 34 -14.05 30.58 5.66
N ARG A 35 -14.29 29.57 4.81
CA ARG A 35 -15.29 28.54 5.12
C ARG A 35 -14.95 27.20 4.46
N ILE A 36 -15.27 26.12 5.18
CA ILE A 36 -15.27 24.75 4.65
C ILE A 36 -16.69 24.18 4.81
N THR A 37 -17.30 23.70 3.73
CA THR A 37 -18.65 23.13 3.74
C THR A 37 -18.72 21.81 3.00
N GLU A 38 -19.53 20.88 3.54
CA GLU A 38 -19.93 19.66 2.84
C GLU A 38 -21.20 19.96 2.03
N ILE A 39 -21.18 19.62 0.73
CA ILE A 39 -22.24 19.90 -0.21
C ILE A 39 -22.70 18.59 -0.84
N ASP A 40 -23.99 18.40 -0.95
CA ASP A 40 -24.58 17.32 -1.71
C ASP A 40 -24.34 17.53 -3.21
N VAL A 41 -23.77 16.53 -3.89
CA VAL A 41 -23.39 16.64 -5.31
C VAL A 41 -24.60 16.75 -6.22
N LEU A 42 -25.73 16.12 -5.86
CA LEU A 42 -26.93 16.05 -6.69
C LEU A 42 -27.79 17.31 -6.54
N THR A 43 -27.98 17.76 -5.29
CA THR A 43 -28.89 18.89 -4.99
C THR A 43 -28.15 20.22 -4.94
N GLY A 44 -26.85 20.21 -4.67
CA GLY A 44 -26.04 21.43 -4.42
C GLY A 44 -26.29 22.04 -3.03
N GLU A 45 -27.05 21.38 -2.16
CA GLU A 45 -27.37 21.88 -0.83
C GLU A 45 -26.20 21.70 0.13
N VAL A 46 -26.01 22.68 1.02
CA VAL A 46 -25.01 22.61 2.09
C VAL A 46 -25.54 21.67 3.17
N LYS A 47 -24.84 20.55 3.40
CA LYS A 47 -25.17 19.59 4.46
C LYS A 47 -24.71 20.06 5.83
N CYS A 48 -23.45 20.51 5.92
CA CYS A 48 -22.89 21.04 7.16
C CYS A 48 -21.68 21.96 6.90
N SER A 49 -21.30 22.72 7.90
CA SER A 49 -20.06 23.49 7.94
C SER A 49 -19.02 22.72 8.76
N LEU A 50 -17.77 22.73 8.31
CA LEU A 50 -16.67 22.01 8.92
C LEU A 50 -15.59 22.99 9.38
N GLU A 51 -15.00 22.73 10.53
CA GLU A 51 -13.82 23.48 10.99
C GLU A 51 -12.51 22.93 10.40
N HIS A 52 -12.52 21.65 10.06
CA HIS A 52 -11.35 20.95 9.51
C HIS A 52 -11.81 19.83 8.59
N PHE A 53 -11.06 19.63 7.50
CA PHE A 53 -11.23 18.48 6.62
C PHE A 53 -9.87 17.98 6.13
N ALA A 54 -9.66 16.65 6.18
CA ALA A 54 -8.46 16.00 5.69
C ALA A 54 -8.67 15.46 4.27
N VAL A 55 -7.90 15.96 3.31
CA VAL A 55 -7.89 15.45 1.94
C VAL A 55 -6.82 14.39 1.82
N PHE A 56 -7.23 13.16 1.57
CA PHE A 56 -6.32 12.03 1.40
C PHE A 56 -6.04 11.79 -0.08
N PRO A 57 -4.81 11.31 -0.43
CA PRO A 57 -4.48 10.90 -1.78
C PRO A 57 -5.39 9.77 -2.29
N ALA A 58 -5.73 9.80 -3.59
CA ALA A 58 -6.51 8.77 -4.26
C ALA A 58 -5.67 7.55 -4.70
N SER A 59 -4.35 7.63 -4.60
CA SER A 59 -3.43 6.58 -5.02
C SER A 59 -2.37 6.29 -3.97
N HIS A 60 -1.77 5.09 -4.04
CA HIS A 60 -0.68 4.69 -3.17
C HIS A 60 0.64 5.39 -3.54
N TYR A 61 1.57 5.45 -2.57
CA TYR A 61 2.93 6.00 -2.73
C TYR A 61 2.99 7.49 -3.07
N VAL A 62 1.95 8.26 -2.75
CA VAL A 62 2.00 9.72 -2.85
C VAL A 62 2.80 10.26 -1.67
N VAL A 63 3.99 10.78 -1.98
CA VAL A 63 4.91 11.36 -1.00
C VAL A 63 5.36 12.75 -1.45
N PRO A 64 5.77 13.64 -0.52
CA PRO A 64 6.27 14.96 -0.87
C PRO A 64 7.46 14.89 -1.82
N MET A 65 7.58 15.87 -2.72
CA MET A 65 8.63 15.93 -3.75
C MET A 65 10.04 15.85 -3.17
N GLU A 66 10.28 16.43 -1.99
CA GLU A 66 11.57 16.34 -1.31
C GLU A 66 11.97 14.88 -0.96
N LYS A 67 11.00 14.08 -0.56
CA LYS A 67 11.22 12.64 -0.30
C LYS A 67 11.47 11.87 -1.58
N ILE A 68 10.76 12.22 -2.66
CA ILE A 68 10.99 11.64 -3.99
C ILE A 68 12.41 11.93 -4.47
N GLN A 69 12.89 13.16 -4.35
CA GLN A 69 14.25 13.53 -4.73
C GLN A 69 15.32 12.74 -3.96
N LYS A 70 15.14 12.58 -2.65
CA LYS A 70 16.03 11.73 -1.83
C LYS A 70 15.96 10.26 -2.25
N ALA A 71 14.77 9.74 -2.52
CA ALA A 71 14.59 8.38 -3.01
C ALA A 71 15.29 8.18 -4.36
N CYS A 72 15.16 9.12 -5.29
CA CYS A 72 15.82 9.06 -6.60
C CYS A 72 17.34 8.95 -6.49
N VAL A 73 17.97 9.70 -5.58
CA VAL A 73 19.43 9.59 -5.34
C VAL A 73 19.81 8.18 -4.87
N ASN A 74 19.03 7.60 -3.95
CA ASN A 74 19.30 6.26 -3.45
C ASN A 74 19.03 5.16 -4.51
N ILE A 75 17.99 5.34 -5.33
CA ILE A 75 17.65 4.43 -6.45
C ILE A 75 18.78 4.46 -7.49
N GLU A 76 19.29 5.65 -7.83
CA GLU A 76 20.38 5.83 -8.78
C GLU A 76 21.65 5.15 -8.28
N ALA A 77 22.02 5.33 -7.02
CA ALA A 77 23.18 4.68 -6.41
C ALA A 77 23.04 3.14 -6.44
N GLU A 78 21.88 2.59 -6.08
CA GLU A 78 21.63 1.15 -6.15
C GLU A 78 21.70 0.62 -7.59
N MET A 79 21.17 1.37 -8.55
CA MET A 79 21.26 1.05 -9.98
C MET A 79 22.71 0.99 -10.44
N GLU A 80 23.53 1.96 -10.11
CA GLU A 80 24.94 2.00 -10.48
C GLU A 80 25.71 0.79 -9.93
N GLU A 81 25.48 0.46 -8.66
CA GLU A 81 26.06 -0.73 -8.03
C GLU A 81 25.62 -2.01 -8.78
N ARG A 82 24.34 -2.12 -9.13
CA ARG A 82 23.80 -3.28 -9.82
C ARG A 82 24.32 -3.40 -11.25
N VAL A 83 24.44 -2.29 -11.96
CA VAL A 83 25.06 -2.24 -13.31
C VAL A 83 26.53 -2.68 -13.25
N LYS A 84 27.28 -2.20 -12.26
CA LYS A 84 28.67 -2.62 -12.05
C LYS A 84 28.78 -4.11 -11.77
N TYR A 85 27.89 -4.65 -10.94
CA TYR A 85 27.81 -6.09 -10.68
C TYR A 85 27.58 -6.89 -11.96
N PHE A 86 26.56 -6.55 -12.76
CA PHE A 86 26.26 -7.25 -14.00
C PHE A 86 27.39 -7.17 -15.02
N LYS A 87 28.05 -6.02 -15.14
CA LYS A 87 29.24 -5.89 -16.02
C LYS A 87 30.39 -6.76 -15.55
N GLY A 88 30.58 -6.91 -14.24
CA GLY A 88 31.58 -7.79 -13.66
C GLY A 88 31.33 -9.28 -13.93
N GLU A 89 30.06 -9.65 -14.07
CA GLU A 89 29.59 -11.00 -14.38
C GLU A 89 29.41 -11.25 -15.89
N ASP A 90 29.85 -10.33 -16.75
CA ASP A 90 29.71 -10.37 -18.22
C ASP A 90 28.22 -10.42 -18.70
N LYS A 91 27.30 -9.95 -17.88
CA LYS A 91 25.84 -9.86 -18.14
C LYS A 91 25.47 -8.49 -18.70
N LEU A 92 25.93 -8.18 -19.91
CA LEU A 92 25.80 -6.85 -20.50
C LEU A 92 24.34 -6.47 -20.82
N LEU A 93 23.52 -7.45 -21.21
CA LEU A 93 22.09 -7.24 -21.49
C LEU A 93 21.31 -6.87 -20.23
N GLU A 94 21.55 -7.54 -19.12
CA GLU A 94 20.97 -7.27 -17.84
C GLU A 94 21.40 -5.89 -17.31
N ALA A 95 22.68 -5.54 -17.49
CA ALA A 95 23.22 -4.23 -17.13
C ALA A 95 22.53 -3.11 -17.91
N GLN A 96 22.37 -3.25 -19.23
CA GLN A 96 21.69 -2.29 -20.07
C GLN A 96 20.20 -2.16 -19.67
N ARG A 97 19.50 -3.27 -19.55
CA ARG A 97 18.07 -3.31 -19.21
C ARG A 97 17.76 -2.61 -17.91
N ILE A 98 18.51 -2.92 -16.84
CA ILE A 98 18.26 -2.30 -15.54
C ILE A 98 18.59 -0.80 -15.57
N ALA A 99 19.64 -0.37 -16.28
CA ALA A 99 19.99 1.03 -16.40
C ALA A 99 18.92 1.82 -17.16
N GLU A 100 18.50 1.35 -18.34
CA GLU A 100 17.47 2.03 -19.14
C GLU A 100 16.16 2.15 -18.39
N ARG A 101 15.70 1.06 -17.80
CA ARG A 101 14.43 1.05 -17.04
C ARG A 101 14.49 1.96 -15.85
N THR A 102 15.54 1.89 -15.04
CA THR A 102 15.64 2.67 -13.79
C THR A 102 15.80 4.15 -14.10
N ASN A 103 16.58 4.54 -15.11
CA ASN A 103 16.72 5.94 -15.51
C ASN A 103 15.38 6.53 -15.95
N PHE A 104 14.63 5.80 -16.78
CA PHE A 104 13.29 6.22 -17.19
C PHE A 104 12.35 6.40 -15.99
N ASP A 105 12.34 5.44 -15.05
CA ASP A 105 11.51 5.52 -13.85
C ASP A 105 11.92 6.70 -12.94
N ILE A 106 13.22 7.02 -12.83
CA ILE A 106 13.73 8.18 -12.09
C ILE A 106 13.28 9.50 -12.74
N GLU A 107 13.34 9.62 -14.06
CA GLU A 107 12.85 10.79 -14.77
C GLU A 107 11.36 11.01 -14.52
N MET A 108 10.54 9.97 -14.66
CA MET A 108 9.12 10.02 -14.37
C MET A 108 8.82 10.42 -12.92
N LEU A 109 9.57 9.89 -11.96
CA LEU A 109 9.43 10.25 -10.54
C LEU A 109 9.78 11.72 -10.29
N LYS A 110 10.83 12.25 -10.93
CA LYS A 110 11.24 13.65 -10.80
C LYS A 110 10.25 14.62 -11.43
N GLU A 111 9.63 14.25 -12.55
CA GLU A 111 8.72 15.13 -13.28
C GLU A 111 7.28 15.07 -12.78
N THR A 112 6.77 13.87 -12.50
CA THR A 112 5.35 13.66 -12.20
C THR A 112 5.07 13.18 -10.78
N GLY A 113 6.10 12.79 -10.04
CA GLY A 113 5.95 12.14 -8.73
C GLY A 113 5.51 10.69 -8.80
N PHE A 114 5.42 10.11 -10.01
CA PHE A 114 4.92 8.75 -10.22
C PHE A 114 5.68 8.04 -11.36
N CYS A 115 5.80 6.72 -11.25
CA CYS A 115 6.24 5.87 -12.36
C CYS A 115 5.47 4.53 -12.34
N SER A 116 5.44 3.86 -13.48
CA SER A 116 4.82 2.51 -13.57
C SER A 116 5.65 1.50 -12.78
N GLY A 117 5.02 0.82 -11.81
CA GLY A 117 5.70 -0.10 -10.91
C GLY A 117 6.42 0.60 -9.74
N ILE A 118 5.93 1.77 -9.33
CA ILE A 118 6.46 2.57 -8.22
C ILE A 118 6.64 1.75 -6.93
N GLU A 119 5.82 0.71 -6.74
CA GLU A 119 5.90 -0.21 -5.61
C GLU A 119 7.26 -0.92 -5.50
N ASN A 120 7.98 -1.07 -6.61
CA ASN A 120 9.32 -1.67 -6.60
C ASN A 120 10.38 -0.77 -5.94
N TYR A 121 10.06 0.50 -5.76
CA TYR A 121 10.89 1.51 -5.09
C TYR A 121 10.36 1.87 -3.69
N SER A 122 9.38 1.14 -3.17
CA SER A 122 8.69 1.42 -1.90
C SER A 122 9.64 1.62 -0.73
N ARG A 123 10.70 0.82 -0.62
CA ARG A 123 11.74 0.95 0.40
C ARG A 123 12.40 2.33 0.37
N HIS A 124 12.81 2.80 -0.79
CA HIS A 124 13.45 4.10 -0.96
C HIS A 124 12.49 5.26 -0.70
N LEU A 125 11.24 5.15 -1.19
CA LEU A 125 10.19 6.15 -0.97
C LEU A 125 9.80 6.27 0.51
N ALA A 126 9.77 5.14 1.22
CA ALA A 126 9.51 5.10 2.66
C ALA A 126 10.73 5.47 3.52
N GLY A 127 11.93 5.51 2.93
CA GLY A 127 13.18 5.76 3.66
C GLY A 127 13.59 4.63 4.59
N LEU A 128 13.19 3.41 4.28
CA LEU A 128 13.46 2.22 5.10
C LEU A 128 14.84 1.60 4.77
N PRO A 129 15.51 1.00 5.75
CA PRO A 129 16.72 0.21 5.51
C PRO A 129 16.42 -1.06 4.73
N ALA A 130 17.45 -1.68 4.13
CA ALA A 130 17.33 -2.95 3.43
C ALA A 130 16.85 -4.06 4.38
N GLY A 131 15.91 -4.88 3.92
CA GLY A 131 15.34 -5.98 4.69
C GLY A 131 14.32 -5.57 5.76
N ALA A 132 13.98 -4.29 5.90
CA ALA A 132 12.97 -3.84 6.85
C ALA A 132 11.61 -4.49 6.57
N THR A 133 10.85 -4.72 7.64
CA THR A 133 9.47 -5.16 7.55
C THR A 133 8.62 -4.09 6.85
N PRO A 134 7.91 -4.44 5.77
CA PRO A 134 7.07 -3.48 5.06
C PRO A 134 5.85 -3.10 5.88
N HIS A 135 5.36 -1.88 5.66
CA HIS A 135 4.07 -1.47 6.21
C HIS A 135 2.92 -2.21 5.51
N THR A 136 1.98 -2.66 6.30
CA THR A 136 0.78 -3.39 5.87
C THR A 136 -0.50 -2.71 6.35
N LEU A 137 -1.66 -3.21 5.91
CA LEU A 137 -2.95 -2.73 6.40
C LEU A 137 -3.09 -2.85 7.92
N MET A 138 -2.44 -3.86 8.53
CA MET A 138 -2.45 -4.08 9.98
C MET A 138 -1.83 -2.91 10.76
N ASP A 139 -0.87 -2.19 10.17
CA ASP A 139 -0.20 -1.05 10.80
C ASP A 139 -1.10 0.20 10.93
N TYR A 140 -2.29 0.20 10.30
CA TYR A 140 -3.28 1.28 10.41
C TYR A 140 -4.26 1.07 11.59
N PHE A 141 -4.30 -0.13 12.16
CA PHE A 141 -5.08 -0.39 13.37
C PHE A 141 -4.26 0.03 14.58
N LYS A 142 -4.96 0.54 15.59
CA LYS A 142 -4.33 0.80 16.89
C LYS A 142 -4.02 -0.53 17.58
N ASP A 143 -3.14 -0.46 18.57
CA ASP A 143 -2.84 -1.59 19.43
C ASP A 143 -4.14 -2.20 20.00
N ASP A 144 -4.12 -3.49 20.27
CA ASP A 144 -5.25 -4.25 20.82
C ASP A 144 -6.45 -4.36 19.86
N PHE A 145 -6.21 -4.86 18.64
CA PHE A 145 -7.26 -5.20 17.68
C PHE A 145 -7.46 -6.71 17.57
N LEU A 146 -8.68 -7.11 17.25
CA LEU A 146 -9.04 -8.50 16.98
C LEU A 146 -8.96 -8.79 15.48
N ILE A 147 -8.22 -9.83 15.11
CA ILE A 147 -8.27 -10.41 13.75
C ILE A 147 -9.26 -11.56 13.75
N ILE A 148 -10.18 -11.54 12.80
CA ILE A 148 -11.08 -12.65 12.50
C ILE A 148 -10.61 -13.29 11.20
N VAL A 149 -10.18 -14.55 11.28
CA VAL A 149 -9.67 -15.31 10.13
C VAL A 149 -10.75 -16.27 9.67
N ASP A 150 -11.41 -15.91 8.57
CA ASP A 150 -12.40 -16.78 7.95
C ASP A 150 -11.71 -17.87 7.12
N GLU A 151 -12.31 -19.07 7.09
CA GLU A 151 -11.72 -20.27 6.49
C GLU A 151 -10.25 -20.45 6.89
N SER A 152 -9.99 -20.37 8.20
CA SER A 152 -8.63 -20.28 8.74
C SER A 152 -7.74 -21.45 8.29
N HIS A 153 -8.31 -22.66 8.17
CA HIS A 153 -7.60 -23.85 7.70
C HIS A 153 -6.99 -23.72 6.30
N ILE A 154 -7.49 -22.77 5.49
CA ILE A 154 -6.93 -22.41 4.17
C ILE A 154 -6.12 -21.13 4.26
N THR A 155 -6.65 -20.11 4.94
CA THR A 155 -6.09 -18.77 5.00
C THR A 155 -4.71 -18.75 5.68
N ILE A 156 -4.56 -19.45 6.81
CA ILE A 156 -3.29 -19.50 7.55
C ILE A 156 -2.15 -20.13 6.73
N PRO A 157 -2.32 -21.31 6.09
CA PRO A 157 -1.31 -21.85 5.21
C PRO A 157 -0.97 -20.96 4.00
N GLN A 158 -1.96 -20.23 3.45
CA GLN A 158 -1.73 -19.28 2.35
C GLN A 158 -0.84 -18.12 2.82
N ILE A 159 -1.11 -17.54 3.98
CA ILE A 159 -0.26 -16.48 4.56
C ILE A 159 1.17 -17.00 4.74
N GLY A 160 1.35 -18.21 5.26
CA GLY A 160 2.66 -18.82 5.41
C GLY A 160 3.43 -19.00 4.11
N GLY A 161 2.73 -19.28 3.01
CA GLY A 161 3.34 -19.49 1.68
C GLY A 161 3.64 -18.22 0.88
N MET A 162 2.99 -17.09 1.19
CA MET A 162 3.05 -15.84 0.40
C MET A 162 4.47 -15.28 0.28
N TYR A 163 5.20 -15.21 1.38
CA TYR A 163 6.55 -14.65 1.42
C TYR A 163 7.51 -15.39 0.51
N ALA A 164 7.59 -16.71 0.63
CA ALA A 164 8.51 -17.54 -0.13
C ALA A 164 8.24 -17.48 -1.64
N GLY A 165 6.96 -17.50 -2.04
CA GLY A 165 6.55 -17.38 -3.44
C GLY A 165 6.92 -16.04 -4.04
N ASP A 166 6.68 -14.93 -3.33
CA ASP A 166 7.04 -13.58 -3.79
C ASP A 166 8.55 -13.40 -3.89
N GLN A 167 9.31 -13.85 -2.91
CA GLN A 167 10.77 -13.79 -2.91
C GLN A 167 11.40 -14.59 -4.08
N SER A 168 10.90 -15.78 -4.37
CA SER A 168 11.34 -16.59 -5.48
C SER A 168 11.13 -15.86 -6.83
N ARG A 169 9.92 -15.34 -7.05
CA ARG A 169 9.59 -14.58 -8.26
C ARG A 169 10.46 -13.33 -8.41
N LYS A 170 10.61 -12.54 -7.35
CA LYS A 170 11.38 -11.29 -7.38
C LYS A 170 12.87 -11.52 -7.51
N SER A 171 13.42 -12.60 -6.92
CA SER A 171 14.81 -12.99 -7.13
C SER A 171 15.10 -13.23 -8.61
N THR A 172 14.25 -13.97 -9.30
CA THR A 172 14.36 -14.15 -10.74
C THR A 172 14.37 -12.82 -11.50
N LEU A 173 13.46 -11.91 -11.19
CA LEU A 173 13.40 -10.59 -11.84
C LEU A 173 14.67 -9.75 -11.60
N VAL A 174 15.22 -9.81 -10.39
CA VAL A 174 16.47 -9.12 -10.03
C VAL A 174 17.68 -9.74 -10.74
N ASP A 175 17.76 -11.07 -10.80
CA ASP A 175 18.89 -11.79 -11.40
C ASP A 175 18.98 -11.61 -12.93
N TYR A 176 17.84 -11.34 -13.57
CA TYR A 176 17.76 -11.03 -15.00
C TYR A 176 17.69 -9.53 -15.32
N GLY A 177 17.95 -8.65 -14.36
CA GLY A 177 18.02 -7.20 -14.58
C GLY A 177 16.67 -6.52 -14.89
N PHE A 178 15.55 -7.11 -14.49
CA PHE A 178 14.22 -6.50 -14.63
C PHE A 178 13.84 -5.60 -13.45
N ARG A 179 14.46 -5.81 -12.29
CA ARG A 179 14.21 -5.04 -11.06
C ARG A 179 15.51 -4.85 -10.29
N LEU A 180 15.55 -3.77 -9.49
CA LEU A 180 16.60 -3.56 -8.50
C LEU A 180 16.44 -4.53 -7.31
N PRO A 181 17.51 -4.83 -6.57
CA PRO A 181 17.44 -5.66 -5.36
C PRO A 181 16.40 -5.16 -4.34
N SER A 182 16.23 -3.85 -4.20
CA SER A 182 15.25 -3.20 -3.31
C SER A 182 13.79 -3.59 -3.59
N ALA A 183 13.47 -4.02 -4.82
CA ALA A 183 12.14 -4.51 -5.14
C ALA A 183 11.71 -5.73 -4.32
N LYS A 184 12.68 -6.48 -3.77
CA LYS A 184 12.44 -7.64 -2.90
C LYS A 184 11.90 -7.23 -1.52
N ASP A 185 12.10 -5.97 -1.11
CA ASP A 185 11.64 -5.44 0.17
C ASP A 185 10.16 -5.02 0.14
N ASN A 186 9.57 -4.81 -1.05
CA ASN A 186 8.13 -4.72 -1.22
C ASN A 186 7.52 -6.13 -1.27
N ARG A 187 7.22 -6.70 -0.14
CA ARG A 187 6.89 -8.11 0.03
C ARG A 187 5.77 -8.32 1.02
N PRO A 188 5.06 -9.46 0.98
CA PRO A 188 4.25 -9.89 2.11
C PRO A 188 5.10 -10.01 3.38
N LEU A 189 4.47 -9.93 4.53
CA LEU A 189 5.09 -10.32 5.78
C LEU A 189 5.51 -11.80 5.70
N ASN A 190 6.61 -12.16 6.33
CA ASN A 190 6.82 -13.57 6.66
C ASN A 190 5.89 -13.98 7.81
N PHE A 191 5.79 -15.27 8.07
CA PHE A 191 4.81 -15.77 9.04
C PHE A 191 5.08 -15.28 10.46
N GLU A 192 6.34 -15.22 10.89
CA GLU A 192 6.74 -14.70 12.20
C GLU A 192 6.42 -13.20 12.35
N GLU A 193 6.65 -12.41 11.30
CA GLU A 193 6.28 -10.99 11.27
C GLU A 193 4.76 -10.81 11.36
N PHE A 194 4.00 -11.68 10.68
CA PHE A 194 2.54 -11.67 10.75
C PHE A 194 2.06 -11.97 12.17
N GLU A 195 2.54 -13.06 12.78
CA GLU A 195 2.17 -13.44 14.15
C GLU A 195 2.55 -12.36 15.17
N SER A 196 3.72 -11.73 15.00
CA SER A 196 4.20 -10.69 15.92
C SER A 196 3.35 -9.42 15.95
N LYS A 197 2.49 -9.21 14.96
CA LYS A 197 1.57 -8.06 14.87
C LYS A 197 0.18 -8.34 15.46
N ILE A 198 -0.07 -9.54 15.97
CA ILE A 198 -1.40 -9.96 16.38
C ILE A 198 -1.40 -10.26 17.86
N ASP A 199 -2.29 -9.60 18.60
CA ASP A 199 -2.52 -9.88 20.01
C ASP A 199 -3.69 -10.85 20.21
N GLN A 200 -4.76 -10.71 19.40
CA GLN A 200 -5.97 -11.52 19.52
C GLN A 200 -6.43 -12.02 18.15
N MET A 201 -6.72 -13.30 18.05
CA MET A 201 -7.19 -13.94 16.82
C MET A 201 -8.40 -14.81 17.08
N LEU A 202 -9.40 -14.72 16.20
CA LEU A 202 -10.55 -15.62 16.14
C LEU A 202 -10.48 -16.42 14.84
N PHE A 203 -10.37 -17.73 14.96
CA PHE A 203 -10.45 -18.64 13.82
C PHE A 203 -11.89 -19.02 13.53
N VAL A 204 -12.29 -18.95 12.29
CA VAL A 204 -13.58 -19.44 11.80
C VAL A 204 -13.31 -20.51 10.74
N SER A 205 -13.72 -21.74 11.01
CA SER A 205 -13.48 -22.88 10.11
C SER A 205 -14.46 -24.00 10.37
N ALA A 206 -14.91 -24.65 9.29
CA ALA A 206 -15.65 -25.90 9.41
C ALA A 206 -14.74 -27.12 9.67
N THR A 207 -13.46 -27.01 9.29
CA THR A 207 -12.47 -28.09 9.38
C THR A 207 -11.14 -27.53 9.90
N PRO A 208 -11.08 -27.14 11.18
CA PRO A 208 -9.84 -26.62 11.77
C PRO A 208 -8.67 -27.62 11.58
N ASN A 209 -7.47 -27.08 11.52
CA ASN A 209 -6.24 -27.81 11.26
C ASN A 209 -5.29 -27.69 12.45
N THR A 210 -4.11 -28.28 12.35
CA THR A 210 -3.11 -28.32 13.42
C THR A 210 -2.78 -26.95 14.01
N TYR A 211 -2.71 -25.91 13.17
CA TYR A 211 -2.40 -24.56 13.64
C TYR A 211 -3.48 -24.02 14.60
N GLU A 212 -4.76 -24.18 14.24
CA GLU A 212 -5.87 -23.76 15.10
C GLU A 212 -5.88 -24.58 16.40
N ASP A 213 -5.69 -25.89 16.31
CA ASP A 213 -5.67 -26.79 17.47
C ASP A 213 -4.55 -26.45 18.47
N GLU A 214 -3.39 -25.98 17.98
CA GLU A 214 -2.24 -25.60 18.81
C GLU A 214 -2.38 -24.19 19.43
N HIS A 215 -3.18 -23.30 18.82
CA HIS A 215 -3.27 -21.89 19.23
C HIS A 215 -4.61 -21.52 19.85
N GLU A 216 -5.61 -22.41 19.84
CA GLU A 216 -6.90 -22.12 20.44
C GLU A 216 -6.83 -22.12 21.98
N LEU A 217 -7.47 -21.14 22.59
CA LEU A 217 -7.70 -21.10 24.03
C LEU A 217 -9.10 -21.61 24.39
N LEU A 218 -10.05 -21.43 23.48
CA LEU A 218 -11.45 -21.82 23.63
C LEU A 218 -12.02 -22.20 22.28
N ARG A 219 -12.77 -23.28 22.20
CA ARG A 219 -13.51 -23.71 21.00
C ARG A 219 -15.01 -23.63 21.25
N ALA A 220 -15.73 -23.03 20.30
CA ALA A 220 -17.18 -23.03 20.24
C ALA A 220 -17.63 -23.68 18.93
N GLU A 221 -18.55 -24.65 19.02
CA GLU A 221 -19.10 -25.34 17.85
C GLU A 221 -20.52 -24.86 17.54
N GLN A 222 -20.75 -24.44 16.31
CA GLN A 222 -22.08 -24.14 15.80
C GLN A 222 -22.53 -25.22 14.83
N ILE A 223 -23.35 -26.18 15.33
CA ILE A 223 -23.78 -27.34 14.57
C ILE A 223 -25.04 -27.03 13.75
N ILE A 224 -25.87 -26.11 14.22
CA ILE A 224 -27.14 -25.76 13.58
C ILE A 224 -27.11 -24.30 13.12
N ARG A 225 -27.37 -24.09 11.82
CA ARG A 225 -27.53 -22.78 11.24
C ARG A 225 -29.04 -22.40 11.27
N PRO A 226 -29.46 -21.42 12.10
CA PRO A 226 -30.89 -21.13 12.31
C PRO A 226 -31.52 -20.29 11.20
N THR A 227 -30.95 -20.25 10.00
CA THR A 227 -31.44 -19.43 8.88
C THR A 227 -32.62 -20.04 8.12
N GLY A 228 -32.96 -21.31 8.34
CA GLY A 228 -34.04 -22.02 7.62
C GLY A 228 -33.75 -22.25 6.13
N LEU A 229 -32.58 -21.93 5.64
CA LEU A 229 -32.11 -22.26 4.30
C LEU A 229 -31.35 -23.59 4.36
N LEU A 230 -31.64 -24.47 3.44
CA LEU A 230 -30.88 -25.70 3.18
C LEU A 230 -29.55 -25.25 2.51
N ASP A 231 -28.44 -25.86 2.91
CA ASP A 231 -27.14 -25.70 2.26
C ASP A 231 -27.13 -26.38 0.89
#